data_b97fa540be6f24b123baefbb62739ae5
#
_entry.id   b97fa540be6f24b123baefbb62739ae5
#
_cell.length_a   1.000
_cell.length_b   1.000
_cell.length_c   1.000
_cell.angle_alpha   90.00
_cell.angle_beta   90.00
_cell.angle_gamma   90.00
#
_symmetry.space_group_name_H-M   'P 1'
#
loop_
_entity.id
_entity.type
_entity.pdbx_description
1 polymer ?
#
loop_
_entity_poly.entity_id
_entity_poly.type
_entity_poly.pdbx_seq_one_letter_code
_entity_poly.pdbx_strand_id
1 'polypeptide(L)'
;MVDLSGADAALTHDLNSRLRALRSWAPVVGGRAPYWYGQMLTGLVLTLGDGGVRLLTGAYVTYEAKFAARLIVFTDELLVRVNVSGRLRQDVANVDISAIRRSALQKFGVYGTTSVFEESSYTYWPGSVSVRLRYEGESKDVDLPLDMPAGETAKEELRALVATLPADLLRS
;
A
#
# COMPACT_ATOMS: atom_id res chain seq x y z
N MET A 1 -17.26 22.58 0.78
CA MET A 1 -15.80 22.60 0.71
C MET A 1 -15.30 22.20 2.09
N VAL A 2 -14.68 21.06 2.24
CA VAL A 2 -14.06 20.67 3.51
C VAL A 2 -12.76 21.45 3.58
N ASP A 3 -12.64 22.31 4.58
CA ASP A 3 -11.39 23.02 4.87
C ASP A 3 -10.45 22.00 5.52
N LEU A 4 -9.57 21.42 4.71
CA LEU A 4 -8.57 20.47 5.21
C LEU A 4 -7.57 21.25 6.06
N SER A 5 -7.27 20.75 7.24
CA SER A 5 -6.14 21.27 8.03
C SER A 5 -4.86 21.23 7.20
N GLY A 6 -3.86 22.03 7.53
CA GLY A 6 -2.58 22.00 6.81
C GLY A 6 -1.93 20.61 6.80
N ALA A 7 -2.13 19.82 7.86
CA ALA A 7 -1.65 18.44 7.98
C ALA A 7 -2.40 17.51 6.99
N ASP A 8 -3.72 17.63 6.87
CA ASP A 8 -4.52 16.83 5.93
C ASP A 8 -4.14 17.14 4.47
N ALA A 9 -3.87 18.41 4.16
CA ALA A 9 -3.42 18.81 2.84
C ALA A 9 -2.04 18.21 2.50
N ALA A 10 -1.11 18.22 3.44
CA ALA A 10 0.21 17.61 3.27
C ALA A 10 0.13 16.09 3.10
N LEU A 11 -0.68 15.40 3.90
CA LEU A 11 -0.91 13.96 3.78
C LEU A 11 -1.58 13.61 2.44
N THR A 12 -2.57 14.38 2.02
CA THR A 12 -3.23 14.21 0.72
C THR A 12 -2.23 14.33 -0.42
N HIS A 13 -1.34 15.31 -0.36
CA HIS A 13 -0.30 15.51 -1.37
C HIS A 13 0.69 14.34 -1.39
N ASP A 14 1.14 13.86 -0.24
CA ASP A 14 2.06 12.71 -0.14
C ASP A 14 1.41 11.45 -0.70
N LEU A 15 0.19 11.13 -0.30
CA LEU A 15 -0.56 9.98 -0.82
C LEU A 15 -0.73 10.05 -2.34
N ASN A 16 -1.15 11.20 -2.86
CA ASN A 16 -1.33 11.38 -4.30
C ASN A 16 -0.01 11.23 -5.06
N SER A 17 1.10 11.73 -4.53
CA SER A 17 2.43 11.58 -5.12
C SER A 17 2.88 10.11 -5.17
N ARG A 18 2.67 9.38 -4.07
CA ARG A 18 2.98 7.94 -4.00
C ARG A 18 2.13 7.12 -4.95
N LEU A 19 0.83 7.41 -5.07
CA LEU A 19 -0.08 6.74 -6.00
C LEU A 19 0.32 6.99 -7.46
N ARG A 20 0.75 8.20 -7.80
CA ARG A 20 1.27 8.53 -9.13
C ARG A 20 2.55 7.77 -9.49
N ALA A 21 3.32 7.37 -8.50
CA ALA A 21 4.54 6.57 -8.70
C ALA A 21 4.24 5.08 -8.93
N LEU A 22 3.04 4.60 -8.66
CA LEU A 22 2.64 3.21 -8.91
C LEU A 22 2.32 2.99 -10.38
N ARG A 23 3.05 2.09 -11.03
CA ARG A 23 2.88 1.79 -12.47
C ARG A 23 1.46 1.35 -12.81
N SER A 24 0.90 0.44 -12.03
CA SER A 24 -0.43 -0.10 -12.28
C SER A 24 -1.54 0.94 -12.15
N TRP A 25 -1.29 2.04 -11.42
CA TRP A 25 -2.25 3.13 -11.23
C TRP A 25 -2.21 4.22 -12.28
N ALA A 26 -1.27 4.15 -13.24
CA ALA A 26 -1.16 5.13 -14.32
C ALA A 26 -2.48 5.41 -15.06
N PRO A 27 -3.35 4.41 -15.35
CA PRO A 27 -4.64 4.66 -15.97
C PRO A 27 -5.60 5.53 -15.14
N VAL A 28 -5.45 5.52 -13.81
CA VAL A 28 -6.29 6.29 -12.88
C VAL A 28 -5.78 7.73 -12.73
N VAL A 29 -4.47 7.88 -12.61
CA VAL A 29 -3.84 9.16 -12.21
C VAL A 29 -3.22 9.93 -13.38
N GLY A 30 -3.15 9.33 -14.57
CA GLY A 30 -2.53 9.91 -15.76
C GLY A 30 -3.37 10.96 -16.49
N GLY A 31 -4.63 11.14 -16.08
CA GLY A 31 -5.55 12.12 -16.67
C GLY A 31 -6.43 12.76 -15.60
N ARG A 32 -7.68 13.05 -15.95
CA ARG A 32 -8.69 13.47 -14.99
C ARG A 32 -9.02 12.28 -14.08
N ALA A 33 -8.70 12.40 -12.80
CA ALA A 33 -9.01 11.36 -11.82
C ALA A 33 -10.54 11.18 -11.70
N PRO A 34 -11.04 9.93 -11.61
CA PRO A 34 -12.45 9.67 -11.42
C PRO A 34 -12.91 10.12 -10.02
N TYR A 35 -14.20 10.34 -9.85
CA TYR A 35 -14.77 10.82 -8.60
C TYR A 35 -14.45 9.89 -7.40
N TRP A 36 -14.49 8.57 -7.61
CA TRP A 36 -14.17 7.61 -6.56
C TRP A 36 -12.74 7.73 -6.03
N TYR A 37 -11.81 8.22 -6.85
CA TYR A 37 -10.43 8.45 -6.41
C TYR A 37 -10.35 9.52 -5.32
N GLY A 38 -11.08 10.62 -5.49
CA GLY A 38 -11.19 11.65 -4.45
C GLY A 38 -11.85 11.13 -3.17
N GLN A 39 -12.88 10.31 -3.29
CA GLN A 39 -13.53 9.65 -2.14
C GLN A 39 -12.55 8.73 -1.41
N MET A 40 -11.79 7.93 -2.14
CA MET A 40 -10.77 7.05 -1.58
C MET A 40 -9.68 7.83 -0.83
N LEU A 41 -9.15 8.90 -1.44
CA LEU A 41 -8.14 9.75 -0.79
C LEU A 41 -8.68 10.38 0.50
N THR A 42 -9.88 10.93 0.46
CA THR A 42 -10.53 11.50 1.65
C THR A 42 -10.67 10.46 2.76
N GLY A 43 -11.16 9.27 2.41
CA GLY A 43 -11.29 8.17 3.37
C GLY A 43 -9.94 7.75 3.96
N LEU A 44 -8.89 7.70 3.15
CA LEU A 44 -7.53 7.40 3.61
C LEU A 44 -7.01 8.47 4.57
N VAL A 45 -7.10 9.74 4.22
CA VAL A 45 -6.64 10.86 5.06
C VAL A 45 -7.32 10.81 6.43
N LEU A 46 -8.65 10.63 6.46
CA LEU A 46 -9.41 10.53 7.70
C LEU A 46 -9.06 9.28 8.53
N THR A 47 -8.73 8.17 7.87
CA THR A 47 -8.34 6.92 8.55
C THR A 47 -6.93 6.99 9.11
N LEU A 48 -6.00 7.59 8.38
CA LEU A 48 -4.59 7.70 8.78
C LEU A 48 -4.36 8.78 9.84
N GLY A 49 -5.18 9.82 9.84
CA GLY A 49 -5.04 10.95 10.77
C GLY A 49 -3.62 11.54 10.69
N ASP A 50 -3.00 11.75 11.84
CA ASP A 50 -1.63 12.28 11.93
C ASP A 50 -0.54 11.24 11.68
N GLY A 51 -0.92 10.01 11.35
CA GLY A 51 0.00 8.91 11.10
C GLY A 51 0.78 9.09 9.79
N GLY A 52 2.10 9.19 9.86
CA GLY A 52 2.96 9.25 8.67
C GLY A 52 2.95 7.94 7.89
N VAL A 53 2.94 8.04 6.55
CA VAL A 53 3.00 6.88 5.66
C VAL A 53 4.41 6.30 5.66
N ARG A 54 4.55 5.04 6.06
CA ARG A 54 5.81 4.27 6.04
C ARG A 54 5.98 3.47 4.78
N LEU A 55 4.90 2.91 4.29
CA LEU A 55 4.85 2.17 3.03
C LEU A 55 3.47 2.37 2.40
N LEU A 56 3.44 2.58 1.10
CA LEU A 56 2.24 2.47 0.29
C LEU A 56 2.55 1.54 -0.89
N THR A 57 1.75 0.50 -1.03
CA THR A 57 1.79 -0.40 -2.18
C THR A 57 0.39 -0.57 -2.74
N GLY A 58 0.27 -0.78 -4.04
CA GLY A 58 -1.01 -0.89 -4.68
C GLY A 58 -0.97 -1.61 -6.00
N ALA A 59 -2.10 -2.17 -6.38
CA ALA A 59 -2.32 -2.80 -7.67
C ALA A 59 -3.66 -2.34 -8.24
N TYR A 60 -3.68 -2.04 -9.52
CA TYR A 60 -4.87 -1.72 -10.29
C TYR A 60 -4.94 -2.66 -11.48
N VAL A 61 -6.04 -3.39 -11.61
CA VAL A 61 -6.25 -4.35 -12.68
C VAL A 61 -7.59 -4.11 -13.37
N THR A 62 -7.62 -4.33 -14.66
CA THR A 62 -8.85 -4.26 -15.46
C THR A 62 -9.15 -5.64 -16.03
N TYR A 63 -10.42 -5.98 -16.06
CA TYR A 63 -10.92 -7.21 -16.69
C TYR A 63 -12.28 -6.94 -17.32
N GLU A 64 -12.37 -7.20 -18.61
CA GLU A 64 -13.56 -6.84 -19.41
C GLU A 64 -13.92 -5.35 -19.26
N ALA A 65 -15.15 -5.04 -18.82
CA ALA A 65 -15.63 -3.67 -18.59
C ALA A 65 -15.53 -3.24 -17.12
N LYS A 66 -14.78 -3.98 -16.28
CA LYS A 66 -14.66 -3.75 -14.85
C LYS A 66 -13.21 -3.47 -14.45
N PHE A 67 -13.04 -2.93 -13.26
CA PHE A 67 -11.72 -2.81 -12.63
C PHE A 67 -11.78 -3.22 -11.16
N ALA A 68 -10.63 -3.59 -10.64
CA ALA A 68 -10.37 -3.75 -9.21
C ALA A 68 -9.06 -3.07 -8.86
N ALA A 69 -9.06 -2.33 -7.76
CA ALA A 69 -7.87 -1.68 -7.24
C ALA A 69 -7.71 -2.04 -5.76
N ARG A 70 -6.46 -2.22 -5.36
CA ARG A 70 -6.08 -2.48 -3.98
C ARG A 70 -4.98 -1.53 -3.57
N LEU A 71 -5.04 -1.04 -2.34
CA LEU A 71 -3.94 -0.35 -1.68
C LEU A 71 -3.71 -0.96 -0.32
N ILE A 72 -2.46 -0.96 0.09
CA ILE A 72 -2.03 -1.23 1.46
C ILE A 72 -1.15 -0.08 1.87
N VAL A 73 -1.50 0.54 2.99
CA VAL A 73 -0.76 1.65 3.59
C VAL A 73 -0.34 1.26 5.00
N PHE A 74 0.93 1.39 5.30
CA PHE A 74 1.46 1.24 6.66
C PHE A 74 1.79 2.59 7.25
N THR A 75 1.39 2.78 8.49
CA THR A 75 1.90 3.81 9.40
C THR A 75 2.74 3.15 10.50
N ASP A 76 3.09 3.89 11.54
CA ASP A 76 3.77 3.30 12.70
C ASP A 76 2.86 2.36 13.50
N GLU A 77 1.54 2.56 13.46
CA GLU A 77 0.59 1.82 14.30
C GLU A 77 -0.42 0.99 13.51
N LEU A 78 -0.73 1.38 12.28
CA LEU A 78 -1.80 0.80 11.49
C LEU A 78 -1.30 0.18 10.18
N LEU A 79 -1.99 -0.87 9.78
CA LEU A 79 -2.10 -1.32 8.41
C LEU A 79 -3.49 -0.95 7.90
N VAL A 80 -3.56 -0.13 6.88
CA VAL A 80 -4.81 0.26 6.23
C VAL A 80 -4.92 -0.44 4.88
N ARG A 81 -6.05 -1.09 4.65
CA ARG A 81 -6.36 -1.74 3.37
C ARG A 81 -7.48 -0.99 2.68
N VAL A 82 -7.31 -0.78 1.40
CA VAL A 82 -8.32 -0.21 0.54
C VAL A 82 -8.61 -1.19 -0.59
N ASN A 83 -9.88 -1.48 -0.80
CA ASN A 83 -10.36 -2.20 -1.96
C ASN A 83 -11.35 -1.31 -2.72
N VAL A 84 -11.12 -1.17 -4.00
CA VAL A 84 -12.02 -0.41 -4.89
C VAL A 84 -12.42 -1.31 -6.03
N SER A 85 -13.69 -1.33 -6.35
CA SER A 85 -14.21 -2.07 -7.49
C SER A 85 -15.30 -1.28 -8.20
N GLY A 86 -15.33 -1.38 -9.51
CA GLY A 86 -16.32 -0.67 -10.31
C GLY A 86 -16.27 -1.06 -11.78
N ARG A 87 -17.02 -0.29 -12.56
CA ARG A 87 -17.03 -0.40 -14.03
C ARG A 87 -16.12 0.66 -14.64
N LEU A 88 -15.40 0.29 -15.67
CA LEU A 88 -14.60 1.22 -16.46
C LEU A 88 -15.51 2.33 -17.03
N ARG A 89 -14.98 3.55 -17.10
CA ARG A 89 -15.67 4.76 -17.58
C ARG A 89 -16.85 5.23 -16.73
N GLN A 90 -17.01 4.70 -15.51
CA GLN A 90 -17.94 5.23 -14.53
C GLN A 90 -17.18 5.95 -13.43
N ASP A 91 -17.71 7.10 -12.99
CA ASP A 91 -17.11 7.89 -11.92
C ASP A 91 -17.39 7.31 -10.52
N VAL A 92 -18.35 6.39 -10.41
CA VAL A 92 -18.77 5.78 -9.14
C VAL A 92 -18.18 4.39 -9.03
N ALA A 93 -17.63 4.08 -7.86
CA ALA A 93 -17.11 2.77 -7.51
C ALA A 93 -17.46 2.42 -6.06
N ASN A 94 -17.38 1.14 -5.73
CA ASN A 94 -17.42 0.68 -4.36
C ASN A 94 -16.03 0.86 -3.74
N VAL A 95 -15.92 1.69 -2.71
CA VAL A 95 -14.70 1.96 -1.96
C VAL A 95 -14.86 1.41 -0.56
N ASP A 96 -14.01 0.44 -0.20
CA ASP A 96 -13.96 -0.16 1.13
C ASP A 96 -12.59 0.10 1.77
N ILE A 97 -12.59 0.70 2.96
CA ILE A 97 -11.38 1.04 3.71
C ILE A 97 -11.47 0.39 5.09
N SER A 98 -10.47 -0.37 5.45
CA SER A 98 -10.36 -1.02 6.75
C SER A 98 -8.97 -0.82 7.35
N ALA A 99 -8.89 -0.74 8.67
CA ALA A 99 -7.66 -0.57 9.40
C ALA A 99 -7.46 -1.69 10.41
N ILE A 100 -6.22 -2.16 10.52
CA ILE A 100 -5.79 -3.19 11.47
C ILE A 100 -4.63 -2.62 12.26
N ARG A 101 -4.59 -2.85 13.56
CA ARG A 101 -3.42 -2.50 14.38
C ARG A 101 -2.23 -3.37 13.97
N ARG A 102 -1.08 -2.78 13.79
CA ARG A 102 0.17 -3.51 13.51
C ARG A 102 0.50 -4.51 14.62
N SER A 103 0.17 -4.18 15.86
CA SER A 103 0.33 -5.09 17.02
C SER A 103 -0.54 -6.35 16.98
N ALA A 104 -1.51 -6.45 16.07
CA ALA A 104 -2.27 -7.68 15.84
C ALA A 104 -1.55 -8.68 14.92
N LEU A 105 -0.31 -8.42 14.54
CA LEU A 105 0.51 -9.31 13.73
C LEU A 105 0.80 -10.62 14.49
N GLN A 106 0.43 -11.75 13.89
CA GLN A 106 0.66 -13.09 14.47
C GLN A 106 1.87 -13.79 13.89
N LYS A 107 2.14 -13.55 12.60
CA LYS A 107 3.24 -14.21 11.88
C LYS A 107 3.63 -13.39 10.67
N PHE A 108 4.90 -13.43 10.35
CA PHE A 108 5.39 -12.95 9.04
C PHE A 108 6.45 -13.88 8.46
N GLY A 109 6.56 -13.86 7.13
CA GLY A 109 7.63 -14.51 6.40
C GLY A 109 8.22 -13.53 5.40
N VAL A 110 9.54 -13.57 5.22
CA VAL A 110 10.26 -12.73 4.27
C VAL A 110 10.95 -13.63 3.26
N TYR A 111 10.77 -13.33 1.98
CA TYR A 111 11.26 -14.13 0.88
C TYR A 111 12.05 -13.25 -0.08
N GLY A 112 13.23 -13.70 -0.48
CA GLY A 112 13.95 -13.10 -1.60
C GLY A 112 13.29 -13.47 -2.92
N THR A 113 13.24 -12.55 -3.86
CA THR A 113 12.74 -12.82 -5.21
C THR A 113 13.82 -13.40 -6.13
N THR A 114 15.07 -13.33 -5.72
CA THR A 114 16.21 -13.89 -6.45
C THR A 114 16.45 -15.34 -6.02
N SER A 115 16.29 -16.28 -6.93
CA SER A 115 16.42 -17.71 -6.66
C SER A 115 17.88 -18.19 -6.65
N VAL A 116 18.79 -17.41 -7.24
CA VAL A 116 20.21 -17.78 -7.36
C VAL A 116 21.05 -16.72 -6.65
N PHE A 117 21.90 -17.17 -5.73
CA PHE A 117 22.89 -16.36 -5.07
C PHE A 117 24.23 -16.51 -5.80
N GLU A 118 24.79 -15.39 -6.27
CA GLU A 118 26.12 -15.30 -6.83
C GLU A 118 26.96 -14.29 -6.04
N GLU A 119 28.15 -14.67 -5.66
CA GLU A 119 29.06 -13.85 -4.87
C GLU A 119 29.42 -12.52 -5.55
N SER A 120 29.49 -12.53 -6.87
CA SER A 120 29.70 -11.34 -7.70
C SER A 120 28.57 -10.32 -7.65
N SER A 121 27.39 -10.72 -7.16
CA SER A 121 26.18 -9.89 -7.08
C SER A 121 25.88 -9.31 -5.68
N TYR A 122 26.83 -9.33 -4.76
CA TYR A 122 26.66 -8.78 -3.40
C TYR A 122 26.14 -7.34 -3.37
N THR A 123 26.55 -6.51 -4.32
CA THR A 123 26.06 -5.12 -4.39
C THR A 123 24.55 -5.02 -4.58
N TYR A 124 23.96 -6.04 -5.19
CA TYR A 124 22.52 -6.10 -5.49
C TYR A 124 21.73 -7.02 -4.55
N TRP A 125 22.46 -7.76 -3.68
CA TRP A 125 21.85 -8.67 -2.74
C TRP A 125 21.33 -7.93 -1.49
N PRO A 126 20.18 -8.30 -0.92
CA PRO A 126 19.29 -9.43 -1.27
C PRO A 126 18.36 -9.19 -2.47
N GLY A 127 18.48 -8.09 -3.20
CA GLY A 127 17.60 -7.76 -4.30
C GLY A 127 16.20 -7.33 -3.83
N SER A 128 15.18 -7.70 -4.57
CA SER A 128 13.80 -7.47 -4.19
C SER A 128 13.34 -8.51 -3.16
N VAL A 129 12.54 -8.08 -2.22
CA VAL A 129 11.95 -8.94 -1.19
C VAL A 129 10.43 -8.97 -1.31
N SER A 130 9.83 -10.08 -0.91
CA SER A 130 8.39 -10.18 -0.68
C SER A 130 8.14 -10.57 0.78
N VAL A 131 7.00 -10.13 1.30
CA VAL A 131 6.63 -10.34 2.70
C VAL A 131 5.22 -10.86 2.76
N ARG A 132 5.00 -11.89 3.56
CA ARG A 132 3.68 -12.40 3.87
C ARG A 132 3.38 -12.16 5.34
N LEU A 133 2.24 -11.54 5.61
CA LEU A 133 1.82 -11.14 6.95
C LEU A 133 0.50 -11.83 7.29
N ARG A 134 0.41 -12.34 8.52
CA ARG A 134 -0.84 -12.87 9.09
C ARG A 134 -1.22 -12.05 10.30
N TYR A 135 -2.43 -11.52 10.30
CA TYR A 135 -3.01 -10.75 11.39
C TYR A 135 -4.12 -11.52 12.10
N GLU A 136 -4.28 -11.26 13.38
CA GLU A 136 -5.36 -11.82 14.18
C GLU A 136 -6.73 -11.40 13.63
N GLY A 137 -7.67 -12.34 13.57
CA GLY A 137 -9.02 -12.08 13.05
C GLY A 137 -9.13 -12.01 11.52
N GLU A 138 -8.02 -12.09 10.79
CA GLU A 138 -8.01 -12.04 9.34
C GLU A 138 -8.01 -13.44 8.72
N SER A 139 -8.90 -13.65 7.75
CA SER A 139 -9.01 -14.95 7.05
C SER A 139 -7.94 -15.16 5.99
N LYS A 140 -7.30 -14.10 5.53
CA LYS A 140 -6.30 -14.12 4.46
C LYS A 140 -5.02 -13.42 4.89
N ASP A 141 -3.92 -13.99 4.43
CA ASP A 141 -2.61 -13.35 4.57
C ASP A 141 -2.51 -12.10 3.69
N VAL A 142 -1.69 -11.16 4.10
CA VAL A 142 -1.34 -9.97 3.34
C VAL A 142 0.02 -10.19 2.69
N ASP A 143 0.05 -10.22 1.36
CA ASP A 143 1.30 -10.34 0.60
C ASP A 143 1.77 -8.95 0.13
N LEU A 144 3.04 -8.66 0.33
CA LEU A 144 3.69 -7.40 -0.06
C LEU A 144 4.89 -7.66 -0.98
N PRO A 145 5.18 -6.78 -1.92
CA PRO A 145 4.33 -5.68 -2.39
C PRO A 145 3.14 -6.22 -3.19
N LEU A 146 2.08 -5.43 -3.34
CA LEU A 146 0.93 -5.82 -4.19
C LEU A 146 1.27 -5.81 -5.68
N ASP A 147 2.23 -4.99 -6.07
CA ASP A 147 2.79 -4.90 -7.41
C ASP A 147 4.30 -4.69 -7.29
N MET A 148 5.05 -5.02 -8.31
CA MET A 148 6.51 -4.84 -8.31
C MET A 148 6.85 -3.37 -8.10
N PRO A 149 7.67 -3.03 -7.09
CA PRO A 149 8.03 -1.64 -6.83
C PRO A 149 8.78 -1.04 -8.01
N ALA A 150 8.33 0.13 -8.44
CA ALA A 150 8.85 0.80 -9.62
C ALA A 150 10.19 1.51 -9.38
N GLY A 151 10.70 1.59 -8.14
CA GLY A 151 11.93 2.32 -7.83
C GLY A 151 12.60 1.87 -6.53
N GLU A 152 13.82 2.35 -6.32
CA GLU A 152 14.62 2.01 -5.14
C GLU A 152 13.98 2.49 -3.83
N THR A 153 13.34 3.67 -3.83
CA THR A 153 12.67 4.21 -2.63
C THR A 153 11.60 3.25 -2.10
N ALA A 154 10.78 2.67 -2.98
CA ALA A 154 9.76 1.71 -2.56
C ALA A 154 10.37 0.41 -2.01
N LYS A 155 11.50 -0.03 -2.55
CA LYS A 155 12.24 -1.18 -2.03
C LYS A 155 12.83 -0.90 -0.66
N GLU A 156 13.39 0.29 -0.46
CA GLU A 156 13.95 0.74 0.82
C GLU A 156 12.86 0.85 1.89
N GLU A 157 11.71 1.41 1.55
CA GLU A 157 10.57 1.50 2.45
C GLU A 157 10.07 0.11 2.89
N LEU A 158 10.00 -0.85 1.97
CA LEU A 158 9.64 -2.22 2.30
C LEU A 158 10.66 -2.89 3.22
N ARG A 159 11.96 -2.70 2.95
CA ARG A 159 13.03 -3.20 3.84
C ARG A 159 12.95 -2.56 5.23
N ALA A 160 12.72 -1.25 5.30
CA ALA A 160 12.55 -0.55 6.57
C ALA A 160 11.34 -1.08 7.34
N LEU A 161 10.22 -1.35 6.67
CA LEU A 161 9.05 -1.97 7.28
C LEU A 161 9.40 -3.35 7.85
N VAL A 162 10.07 -4.22 7.07
CA VAL A 162 10.48 -5.56 7.49
C VAL A 162 11.29 -5.51 8.79
N ALA A 163 12.19 -4.55 8.92
CA ALA A 163 13.01 -4.37 10.13
C ALA A 163 12.17 -4.06 11.39
N THR A 164 10.95 -3.57 11.24
CA THR A 164 10.04 -3.24 12.37
C THR A 164 9.09 -4.38 12.75
N LEU A 165 8.88 -5.36 11.89
CA LEU A 165 7.92 -6.46 12.11
C LEU A 165 8.19 -7.30 13.36
N PRO A 166 9.44 -7.60 13.75
CA PRO A 166 9.70 -8.30 15.02
C PRO A 166 9.15 -7.56 16.22
N ALA A 167 9.24 -6.22 16.25
CA ALA A 167 8.68 -5.42 17.33
C ALA A 167 7.14 -5.45 17.35
N ASP A 168 6.50 -5.54 16.19
CA ASP A 168 5.05 -5.67 16.09
C ASP A 168 4.56 -7.00 16.71
N LEU A 169 5.27 -8.09 16.47
CA LEU A 169 4.98 -9.41 17.07
C LEU A 169 5.10 -9.39 18.60
N LEU A 170 6.03 -8.61 19.14
CA LEU A 170 6.27 -8.55 20.60
C LEU A 170 5.27 -7.64 21.33
N ARG A 171 4.50 -6.82 20.60
CA ARG A 171 3.47 -5.93 21.16
C ARG A 171 2.09 -6.59 21.25
N SER A 172 1.94 -7.78 20.70
CA SER A 172 0.67 -8.54 20.72
C SER A 172 0.34 -9.11 22.11
#